data_bed3ff619595a7327264b17968619775
#
_entry.id   bed3ff619595a7327264b17968619775
#
_cell.length_a   1.000
_cell.length_b   1.000
_cell.length_c   1.000
_cell.angle_alpha   90.00
_cell.angle_beta   90.00
_cell.angle_gamma   90.00
#
_symmetry.space_group_name_H-M   'P 1'
#
loop_
_entity.id
_entity.type
_entity.pdbx_description
1 polymer ?
#
loop_
_entity_poly.entity_id
_entity_poly.type
_entity_poly.pdbx_seq_one_letter_code
_entity_poly.pdbx_strand_id
1 'polypeptide(L)'
;MALNDTICALSTPPGTGAIAMLRLSGPEAVAIAMMLAPKLEGTLEARHAYFVELADDEGPVDEGVLTIFMGPHSYTGEDVVEIHLPGEPAAADLVLRLLLAEGARIAAAGEFTRRAAEAGKMDLTRAE
;
A
#
# COMPACT_ATOMS: atom_id res chain seq x y z
N MET A 1 19.22 9.02 5.69
CA MET A 1 17.96 8.64 5.05
C MET A 1 17.96 7.15 4.76
N ALA A 2 16.90 6.50 5.15
CA ALA A 2 16.79 5.07 4.94
C ALA A 2 16.38 4.78 3.49
N LEU A 3 17.26 4.12 2.73
CA LEU A 3 16.92 3.70 1.37
C LEU A 3 15.91 2.56 1.38
N ASN A 4 15.74 1.92 2.53
CA ASN A 4 14.88 0.75 2.68
C ASN A 4 13.64 1.03 3.52
N ASP A 5 13.29 2.28 3.71
CA ASP A 5 12.07 2.57 4.47
C ASP A 5 10.84 2.19 3.65
N THR A 6 9.74 1.93 4.35
CA THR A 6 8.47 1.60 3.71
C THR A 6 7.70 2.88 3.46
N ILE A 7 7.26 3.06 2.22
CA ILE A 7 6.50 4.23 1.81
C ILE A 7 5.08 3.87 1.48
N CYS A 8 4.19 4.83 1.59
CA CYS A 8 2.79 4.63 1.21
C CYS A 8 2.21 5.90 0.62
N ALA A 9 1.19 5.75 -0.18
CA ALA A 9 0.46 6.87 -0.75
C ALA A 9 -0.91 6.42 -1.24
N LEU A 10 -1.81 7.40 -1.37
CA LEU A 10 -3.02 7.22 -2.14
C LEU A 10 -2.62 7.32 -3.61
N SER A 11 -2.80 6.23 -4.35
CA SER A 11 -2.33 6.13 -5.73
C SER A 11 -3.39 6.44 -6.77
N THR A 12 -4.63 6.70 -6.33
CA THR A 12 -5.71 7.16 -7.20
C THR A 12 -5.90 8.65 -6.97
N PRO A 13 -6.49 9.38 -7.93
CA PRO A 13 -6.74 10.81 -7.74
C PRO A 13 -7.59 11.05 -6.50
N PRO A 14 -7.35 12.14 -5.76
CA PRO A 14 -8.19 12.48 -4.62
C PRO A 14 -9.59 12.85 -5.07
N GLY A 15 -10.54 12.72 -4.14
CA GLY A 15 -11.93 13.00 -4.41
C GLY A 15 -12.78 11.76 -4.45
N THR A 16 -14.08 11.94 -4.67
CA THR A 16 -15.01 10.83 -4.73
C THR A 16 -14.88 10.12 -6.06
N GLY A 17 -14.58 8.82 -6.00
CA GLY A 17 -14.48 7.98 -7.19
C GLY A 17 -15.03 6.61 -6.86
N ALA A 18 -14.98 5.70 -7.83
CA ALA A 18 -15.48 4.35 -7.63
C ALA A 18 -14.60 3.57 -6.65
N ILE A 19 -13.30 3.73 -6.75
CA ILE A 19 -12.32 3.00 -5.93
C ILE A 19 -11.17 3.93 -5.59
N ALA A 20 -10.72 3.86 -4.34
CA ALA A 20 -9.48 4.48 -3.89
C ALA A 20 -8.46 3.36 -3.68
N MET A 21 -7.24 3.57 -4.13
CA MET A 21 -6.19 2.57 -3.96
C MET A 21 -5.02 3.18 -3.19
N LEU A 22 -4.69 2.53 -2.07
CA LEU A 22 -3.51 2.87 -1.29
C LEU A 22 -2.43 1.85 -1.62
N ARG A 23 -1.20 2.31 -1.77
CA ARG A 23 -0.07 1.44 -2.08
C ARG A 23 1.02 1.63 -1.05
N LEU A 24 1.57 0.50 -0.58
CA LEU A 24 2.75 0.48 0.27
C LEU A 24 3.87 -0.21 -0.49
N SER A 25 5.10 0.24 -0.29
CA SER A 25 6.26 -0.42 -0.86
C SER A 25 7.42 -0.34 0.13
N GLY A 26 8.06 -1.47 0.37
CA GLY A 26 9.22 -1.53 1.25
C GLY A 26 9.23 -2.78 2.11
N PRO A 27 10.27 -2.93 2.94
CA PRO A 27 10.46 -4.15 3.72
C PRO A 27 9.37 -4.41 4.76
N GLU A 28 8.68 -3.37 5.23
CA GLU A 28 7.63 -3.52 6.24
C GLU A 28 6.22 -3.44 5.65
N ALA A 29 6.08 -3.43 4.33
CA ALA A 29 4.78 -3.22 3.69
C ALA A 29 3.75 -4.25 4.13
N VAL A 30 4.10 -5.53 4.12
CA VAL A 30 3.18 -6.59 4.51
C VAL A 30 2.86 -6.51 6.00
N ALA A 31 3.88 -6.32 6.85
CA ALA A 31 3.67 -6.25 8.29
C ALA A 31 2.76 -5.08 8.67
N ILE A 32 2.98 -3.92 8.06
CA ILE A 32 2.15 -2.74 8.34
C ILE A 32 0.72 -2.98 7.89
N ALA A 33 0.52 -3.53 6.68
CA ALA A 33 -0.83 -3.79 6.19
C ALA A 33 -1.57 -4.79 7.08
N MET A 34 -0.87 -5.81 7.57
CA MET A 34 -1.48 -6.81 8.44
C MET A 34 -1.93 -6.23 9.77
N MET A 35 -1.27 -5.17 10.25
CA MET A 35 -1.72 -4.50 11.48
C MET A 35 -3.10 -3.89 11.33
N LEU A 36 -3.47 -3.51 10.10
CA LEU A 36 -4.79 -2.94 9.85
C LEU A 36 -5.84 -3.99 9.51
N ALA A 37 -5.43 -5.23 9.31
CA ALA A 37 -6.35 -6.32 8.93
C ALA A 37 -6.25 -7.46 9.94
N PRO A 38 -6.68 -7.23 11.19
CA PRO A 38 -6.40 -8.18 12.28
C PRO A 38 -7.07 -9.54 12.13
N LYS A 39 -8.11 -9.64 11.31
CA LYS A 39 -8.79 -10.91 11.10
C LYS A 39 -8.15 -11.76 10.01
N LEU A 40 -7.20 -11.19 9.27
CA LEU A 40 -6.52 -11.90 8.19
C LEU A 40 -5.37 -12.69 8.80
N GLU A 41 -5.39 -14.00 8.67
CA GLU A 41 -4.44 -14.89 9.31
C GLU A 41 -3.83 -15.87 8.33
N GLY A 42 -2.73 -16.46 8.75
CA GLY A 42 -2.06 -17.51 7.99
C GLY A 42 -1.09 -16.96 6.97
N THR A 43 -0.61 -17.86 6.12
CA THR A 43 0.30 -17.49 5.05
C THR A 43 -0.48 -16.96 3.87
N LEU A 44 -0.19 -15.72 3.48
CA LEU A 44 -0.87 -15.10 2.37
C LEU A 44 -0.11 -15.38 1.08
N GLU A 45 -0.88 -15.62 0.01
CA GLU A 45 -0.30 -15.86 -1.30
C GLU A 45 -0.17 -14.55 -2.06
N ALA A 46 0.97 -14.36 -2.71
CA ALA A 46 1.19 -13.20 -3.55
C ALA A 46 0.22 -13.21 -4.72
N ARG A 47 -0.21 -12.03 -5.11
CA ARG A 47 -1.08 -11.80 -6.27
C ARG A 47 -2.45 -12.45 -6.15
N HIS A 48 -2.92 -12.63 -4.92
CA HIS A 48 -4.29 -13.00 -4.62
C HIS A 48 -4.99 -11.83 -3.99
N ALA A 49 -6.26 -11.68 -4.28
CA ALA A 49 -7.07 -10.62 -3.70
C ALA A 49 -7.76 -11.16 -2.45
N TYR A 50 -7.55 -10.48 -1.32
CA TYR A 50 -8.15 -10.86 -0.05
C TYR A 50 -9.15 -9.80 0.36
N PHE A 51 -10.39 -10.20 0.57
CA PHE A 51 -11.39 -9.30 1.13
C PHE A 51 -11.09 -9.14 2.62
N VAL A 52 -10.92 -7.91 3.07
CA VAL A 52 -10.48 -7.64 4.44
C VAL A 52 -11.36 -6.62 5.12
N GLU A 53 -11.47 -6.75 6.43
CA GLU A 53 -12.03 -5.71 7.28
C GLU A 53 -10.84 -4.97 7.89
N LEU A 54 -10.73 -3.70 7.57
CA LEU A 54 -9.69 -2.85 8.12
C LEU A 54 -10.17 -2.27 9.43
N ALA A 55 -9.29 -2.24 10.42
CA ALA A 55 -9.66 -1.82 11.76
C ALA A 55 -8.51 -1.10 12.44
N ASP A 56 -8.87 -0.22 13.37
CA ASP A 56 -7.93 0.38 14.30
C ASP A 56 -8.24 -0.11 15.72
N ASP A 57 -7.66 0.52 16.73
CA ASP A 57 -7.86 0.12 18.12
C ASP A 57 -9.29 0.29 18.59
N GLU A 58 -10.06 1.12 17.90
CA GLU A 58 -11.44 1.41 18.30
C GLU A 58 -12.47 0.54 17.56
N GLY A 59 -12.02 -0.25 16.59
CA GLY A 59 -12.89 -1.15 15.86
C GLY A 59 -12.78 -1.02 14.36
N PRO A 60 -13.77 -1.58 13.64
CA PRO A 60 -13.74 -1.57 12.17
C PRO A 60 -13.76 -0.16 11.60
N VAL A 61 -12.96 0.04 10.54
CA VAL A 61 -12.86 1.31 9.83
C VAL A 61 -13.55 1.22 8.49
N ASP A 62 -13.24 0.19 7.72
CA ASP A 62 -13.82 0.00 6.40
C ASP A 62 -13.51 -1.41 5.92
N GLU A 63 -14.12 -1.79 4.80
CA GLU A 63 -13.81 -3.04 4.13
C GLU A 63 -13.09 -2.73 2.83
N GLY A 64 -12.24 -3.65 2.42
CA GLY A 64 -11.46 -3.44 1.21
C GLY A 64 -10.91 -4.73 0.66
N VAL A 65 -10.13 -4.60 -0.42
CA VAL A 65 -9.44 -5.72 -1.04
C VAL A 65 -7.95 -5.46 -0.95
N LEU A 66 -7.24 -6.42 -0.38
CA LEU A 66 -5.80 -6.34 -0.17
C LEU A 66 -5.10 -7.33 -1.07
N THR A 67 -4.06 -6.87 -1.77
CA THR A 67 -3.25 -7.72 -2.62
C THR A 67 -1.78 -7.50 -2.29
N ILE A 68 -1.03 -8.59 -2.20
CA ILE A 68 0.39 -8.55 -1.89
C ILE A 68 1.19 -8.93 -3.13
N PHE A 69 2.23 -8.17 -3.40
CA PHE A 69 3.20 -8.47 -4.46
C PHE A 69 4.56 -8.60 -3.81
N MET A 70 5.15 -9.78 -3.89
CA MET A 70 6.45 -10.03 -3.25
C MET A 70 7.58 -9.63 -4.19
N GLY A 71 8.53 -8.88 -3.67
CA GLY A 71 9.72 -8.55 -4.45
C GLY A 71 10.51 -9.79 -4.81
N PRO A 72 11.18 -9.79 -5.97
CA PRO A 72 11.26 -8.71 -6.95
C PRO A 72 10.09 -8.63 -7.93
N HIS A 73 9.08 -9.48 -7.76
CA HIS A 73 7.93 -9.57 -8.68
C HIS A 73 6.85 -8.57 -8.30
N SER A 74 7.23 -7.29 -8.32
CA SER A 74 6.35 -6.19 -7.96
C SER A 74 6.73 -4.96 -8.77
N TYR A 75 5.90 -3.93 -8.69
CA TYR A 75 6.14 -2.69 -9.44
C TYR A 75 7.49 -2.06 -9.10
N THR A 76 7.80 -1.97 -7.81
CA THR A 76 9.04 -1.32 -7.35
C THR A 76 10.21 -2.28 -7.20
N GLY A 77 9.97 -3.58 -7.30
CA GLY A 77 10.97 -4.59 -6.97
C GLY A 77 11.04 -4.93 -5.50
N GLU A 78 10.32 -4.17 -4.67
CA GLU A 78 10.22 -4.42 -3.24
C GLU A 78 8.93 -5.17 -2.93
N ASP A 79 8.69 -5.54 -1.67
CA ASP A 79 7.39 -6.05 -1.26
C ASP A 79 6.40 -4.89 -1.35
N VAL A 80 5.30 -5.13 -2.03
CA VAL A 80 4.27 -4.10 -2.29
C VAL A 80 2.93 -4.64 -1.81
N VAL A 81 2.14 -3.79 -1.18
CA VAL A 81 0.76 -4.11 -0.83
C VAL A 81 -0.13 -3.04 -1.44
N GLU A 82 -1.22 -3.48 -2.07
CA GLU A 82 -2.25 -2.57 -2.57
C GLU A 82 -3.53 -2.83 -1.79
N ILE A 83 -4.13 -1.76 -1.30
CA ILE A 83 -5.40 -1.82 -0.58
C ILE A 83 -6.40 -1.00 -1.37
N HIS A 84 -7.43 -1.68 -1.86
CA HIS A 84 -8.50 -1.05 -2.64
C HIS A 84 -9.71 -0.86 -1.73
N LEU A 85 -10.20 0.38 -1.67
CA LEU A 85 -11.32 0.77 -0.83
C LEU A 85 -12.42 1.37 -1.69
N PRO A 86 -13.66 1.46 -1.19
CA PRO A 86 -14.65 2.33 -1.83
C PRO A 86 -14.09 3.73 -1.94
N GLY A 87 -14.47 4.47 -2.97
CA GLY A 87 -13.90 5.78 -3.27
C GLY A 87 -14.33 6.90 -2.34
N GLU A 88 -14.54 6.62 -1.08
CA GLU A 88 -14.93 7.58 -0.06
C GLU A 88 -13.68 8.28 0.46
N PRO A 89 -13.52 9.60 0.23
CA PRO A 89 -12.29 10.30 0.62
C PRO A 89 -11.97 10.20 2.11
N ALA A 90 -12.98 10.25 2.97
CA ALA A 90 -12.76 10.19 4.41
C ALA A 90 -12.18 8.85 4.83
N ALA A 91 -12.67 7.75 4.26
CA ALA A 91 -12.18 6.42 4.58
C ALA A 91 -10.74 6.24 4.10
N ALA A 92 -10.46 6.66 2.87
CA ALA A 92 -9.11 6.55 2.32
C ALA A 92 -8.11 7.37 3.14
N ASP A 93 -8.50 8.57 3.55
CA ASP A 93 -7.64 9.42 4.36
C ASP A 93 -7.35 8.79 5.73
N LEU A 94 -8.37 8.20 6.35
CA LEU A 94 -8.20 7.53 7.63
C LEU A 94 -7.26 6.34 7.52
N VAL A 95 -7.44 5.51 6.50
CA VAL A 95 -6.56 4.35 6.30
C VAL A 95 -5.13 4.81 6.05
N LEU A 96 -4.93 5.86 5.25
CA LEU A 96 -3.59 6.40 5.04
C LEU A 96 -2.94 6.82 6.37
N ARG A 97 -3.68 7.52 7.22
CA ARG A 97 -3.16 7.93 8.52
C ARG A 97 -2.80 6.74 9.40
N LEU A 98 -3.59 5.67 9.34
CA LEU A 98 -3.28 4.47 10.11
C LEU A 98 -2.00 3.80 9.62
N LEU A 99 -1.79 3.77 8.31
CA LEU A 99 -0.54 3.24 7.75
C LEU A 99 0.67 4.05 8.21
N LEU A 100 0.53 5.37 8.24
CA LEU A 100 1.60 6.24 8.73
C LEU A 100 1.87 6.02 10.21
N ALA A 101 0.83 5.81 10.99
CA ALA A 101 0.96 5.55 12.42
C ALA A 101 1.68 4.22 12.69
N GLU A 102 1.56 3.26 11.77
CA GLU A 102 2.24 1.97 11.91
C GLU A 102 3.67 1.98 11.40
N GLY A 103 4.15 3.11 10.92
CA GLY A 103 5.55 3.23 10.57
C GLY A 103 5.86 3.47 9.10
N ALA A 104 4.86 3.52 8.23
CA ALA A 104 5.09 3.87 6.84
C ALA A 104 5.37 5.38 6.75
N ARG A 105 6.13 5.78 5.73
CA ARG A 105 6.38 7.19 5.42
C ARG A 105 5.60 7.56 4.17
N ILE A 106 5.06 8.76 4.14
CA ILE A 106 4.37 9.20 2.92
C ILE A 106 5.37 9.28 1.76
N ALA A 107 5.00 8.74 0.61
CA ALA A 107 5.86 8.74 -0.55
C ALA A 107 6.01 10.15 -1.11
N ALA A 108 7.22 10.46 -1.57
CA ALA A 108 7.45 11.68 -2.32
C ALA A 108 6.86 11.54 -3.73
N ALA A 109 6.63 12.65 -4.41
CA ALA A 109 6.10 12.62 -5.77
C ALA A 109 7.01 11.76 -6.65
N GLY A 110 6.43 10.78 -7.35
CA GLY A 110 7.16 9.89 -8.25
C GLY A 110 8.06 8.87 -7.55
N GLU A 111 7.96 8.72 -6.25
CA GLU A 111 8.89 7.84 -5.53
C GLU A 111 8.71 6.37 -5.85
N PHE A 112 7.47 5.89 -6.02
CA PHE A 112 7.27 4.49 -6.43
C PHE A 112 7.93 4.22 -7.77
N THR A 113 7.74 5.15 -8.71
CA THR A 113 8.31 5.03 -10.06
C THR A 113 9.82 5.09 -10.01
N ARG A 114 10.39 5.98 -9.18
CA ARG A 114 11.83 6.07 -9.02
C ARG A 114 12.41 4.78 -8.45
N ARG A 115 11.75 4.19 -7.44
CA ARG A 115 12.21 2.92 -6.88
C ARG A 115 12.14 1.81 -7.92
N ALA A 116 11.11 1.80 -8.76
CA ALA A 116 11.02 0.84 -9.86
C ALA A 116 12.19 0.98 -10.82
N ALA A 117 12.54 2.21 -11.18
CA ALA A 117 13.67 2.46 -12.07
C ALA A 117 14.99 2.04 -11.44
N GLU A 118 15.18 2.35 -10.16
CA GLU A 118 16.40 1.99 -9.43
C GLU A 118 16.54 0.48 -9.28
N ALA A 119 15.43 -0.23 -9.22
CA ALA A 119 15.43 -1.70 -9.16
C ALA A 119 15.60 -2.35 -10.53
N GLY A 120 15.71 -1.56 -11.59
CA GLY A 120 15.85 -2.08 -12.96
C GLY A 120 14.55 -2.54 -13.56
N LYS A 121 13.41 -2.16 -12.96
CA LYS A 121 12.10 -2.61 -13.46
C LYS A 121 11.63 -1.81 -14.66
N MET A 122 12.17 -0.58 -14.83
CA MET A 122 11.86 0.24 -15.99
C MET A 122 12.98 1.24 -16.25
N ASP A 123 13.02 1.74 -17.48
CA ASP A 123 13.94 2.78 -17.88
C ASP A 123 13.50 4.12 -17.28
N LEU A 124 14.44 4.92 -16.79
CA LEU A 124 14.12 6.23 -16.22
C LEU A 124 13.42 7.15 -17.22
N THR A 125 13.74 7.04 -18.49
CA THR A 125 13.06 7.84 -19.52
C THR A 125 11.60 7.47 -19.67
N ARG A 126 11.19 6.32 -19.17
CA ARG A 126 9.82 5.81 -19.26
C ARG A 126 9.12 5.83 -17.91
N ALA A 127 9.80 6.31 -16.88
CA ALA A 127 9.31 6.27 -15.51
C ALA A 127 8.34 7.39 -15.17
N GLU A 128 7.95 8.18 -16.11
CA GLU A 128 7.00 9.27 -15.87
C GLU A 128 5.56 8.87 -16.23
#